data_47402ee9f45db42092be19e5f5184ab3
#
_entry.id   47402ee9f45db42092be19e5f5184ab3
#
_cell.length_a   1.000
_cell.length_b   1.000
_cell.length_c   1.000
_cell.angle_alpha   90.00
_cell.angle_beta   90.00
_cell.angle_gamma   90.00
#
_symmetry.space_group_name_H-M   'P 1'
#
loop_
_entity.id
_entity.type
_entity.pdbx_description
1 polymer ?
#
loop_
_entity_poly.entity_id
_entity_poly.type
_entity_poly.pdbx_seq_one_letter_code
_entity_poly.pdbx_strand_id
1 'polypeptide(L)'
;MFERLIIMFMVVGFISSKPFVCGDPRHGFGPGKQDWGFVEVRPGAHMFWWLHYTTDTNAQHYTNRPLIVWLQGGPGASSTGYGNFEEIGLLDSNLRERQHSWVKNYNVLFVDNPVGSGFSYVEKDLLLAKDNAQIGQDLVTMIKTFYQSHEMFRETPTHIFSESYGGKMAVEFAFKLNSAIKHDIFGCNLKSVALGAPWISPTDSITSWAPFLLNLGFVDTKGFGMIQDMAKNIHNLIQRNETDNATKIWNKLEQVVTNETLGIDCYNVLVPQQFNQYNVDDHDEGVPAYSENGRSTSFSGKHHLETLMRGPVSTALSIPDYVLWGSQKEMVFAALSEDFMKSAILSVELLLNRTNIDIIIYTGQLDLIVCTPGTVRWVEKLRWPGHSGYISAPRMGIGSSGILEGYTKSYGKLSMYWVNRAGHMVPVDNPMTMRYILKKHVGV
;
A
#
# COMPACT_ATOMS: atom_id res chain seq x y z
N MET A 1 -6.91 73.09 -8.37
CA MET A 1 -7.49 72.00 -7.59
C MET A 1 -6.91 70.74 -8.14
N PHE A 2 -5.81 70.24 -7.54
CA PHE A 2 -5.06 69.08 -8.04
C PHE A 2 -5.56 67.81 -7.34
N GLU A 3 -6.17 66.92 -8.07
CA GLU A 3 -6.46 65.56 -7.59
C GLU A 3 -5.18 64.69 -7.66
N ARG A 4 -4.75 64.20 -6.54
CA ARG A 4 -3.65 63.21 -6.44
C ARG A 4 -4.20 61.80 -6.67
N LEU A 5 -3.85 61.17 -7.77
CA LEU A 5 -4.07 59.77 -8.04
C LEU A 5 -3.03 58.94 -7.30
N ILE A 6 -3.47 58.20 -6.26
CA ILE A 6 -2.61 57.25 -5.54
C ILE A 6 -2.64 55.94 -6.34
N ILE A 7 -1.55 55.62 -7.03
CA ILE A 7 -1.33 54.34 -7.67
C ILE A 7 -0.75 53.39 -6.61
N MET A 8 -1.58 52.44 -6.20
CA MET A 8 -1.20 51.36 -5.28
C MET A 8 -0.52 50.25 -6.10
N PHE A 9 0.82 50.18 -6.02
CA PHE A 9 1.57 49.07 -6.57
C PHE A 9 1.31 47.80 -5.73
N MET A 10 0.53 46.84 -6.25
CA MET A 10 0.54 45.48 -5.74
C MET A 10 1.89 44.85 -6.11
N VAL A 11 2.74 44.67 -5.13
CA VAL A 11 3.91 43.80 -5.25
C VAL A 11 3.41 42.37 -5.21
N VAL A 12 3.19 41.78 -6.40
CA VAL A 12 3.01 40.34 -6.54
C VAL A 12 4.39 39.71 -6.31
N GLY A 13 4.59 39.22 -5.12
CA GLY A 13 5.78 38.43 -4.79
C GLY A 13 5.77 37.16 -5.63
N PHE A 14 6.53 37.13 -6.72
CA PHE A 14 6.92 35.92 -7.38
C PHE A 14 7.75 35.10 -6.38
N ILE A 15 7.14 34.08 -5.76
CA ILE A 15 7.88 33.02 -5.11
C ILE A 15 8.62 32.32 -6.26
N SER A 16 9.87 32.71 -6.47
CA SER A 16 10.80 32.03 -7.34
C SER A 16 10.99 30.63 -6.80
N SER A 17 10.27 29.65 -7.36
CA SER A 17 10.62 28.27 -7.23
C SER A 17 11.98 28.10 -7.94
N LYS A 18 13.07 28.12 -7.15
CA LYS A 18 14.38 27.74 -7.69
C LYS A 18 14.21 26.39 -8.37
N PRO A 19 14.74 26.22 -9.60
CA PRO A 19 14.76 24.89 -10.20
C PRO A 19 15.51 23.97 -9.24
N PHE A 20 14.93 22.82 -8.92
CA PHE A 20 15.55 21.79 -8.13
C PHE A 20 16.86 21.39 -8.83
N VAL A 21 17.98 21.86 -8.32
CA VAL A 21 19.28 21.37 -8.72
C VAL A 21 19.34 19.91 -8.25
N CYS A 22 19.75 19.00 -9.13
CA CYS A 22 20.07 17.59 -8.83
C CYS A 22 20.83 17.56 -7.49
N GLY A 23 20.14 17.27 -6.38
CA GLY A 23 20.72 17.37 -5.05
C GLY A 23 21.52 16.11 -4.74
N ASP A 24 22.71 16.29 -4.19
CA ASP A 24 23.38 15.21 -3.49
C ASP A 24 22.47 14.64 -2.40
N PRO A 25 22.52 13.31 -2.16
CA PRO A 25 21.71 12.69 -1.12
C PRO A 25 21.85 13.40 0.22
N ARG A 26 20.73 13.74 0.84
CA ARG A 26 20.65 14.52 2.08
C ARG A 26 20.62 13.61 3.31
N HIS A 27 20.86 14.20 4.49
CA HIS A 27 20.53 13.59 5.76
C HIS A 27 19.13 14.03 6.16
N GLY A 28 18.20 13.05 6.27
CA GLY A 28 16.82 13.28 6.70
C GLY A 28 16.60 12.82 8.14
N PHE A 29 15.58 11.99 8.35
CA PHE A 29 15.26 11.40 9.65
C PHE A 29 15.78 9.96 9.75
N GLY A 30 16.54 9.65 10.79
CA GLY A 30 17.14 8.32 11.00
C GLY A 30 18.40 8.09 10.15
N PRO A 31 18.84 6.82 10.08
CA PRO A 31 20.09 6.46 9.41
C PRO A 31 19.96 6.44 7.87
N GLY A 32 21.11 6.48 7.20
CA GLY A 32 21.21 6.40 5.75
C GLY A 32 21.02 7.75 5.05
N LYS A 33 21.33 7.74 3.75
CA LYS A 33 21.11 8.89 2.88
C LYS A 33 19.68 8.88 2.37
N GLN A 34 19.10 10.08 2.19
CA GLN A 34 17.71 10.25 1.84
C GLN A 34 17.53 11.42 0.88
N ASP A 35 16.40 11.50 0.22
CA ASP A 35 15.90 12.70 -0.43
C ASP A 35 14.36 12.70 -0.37
N TRP A 36 13.77 13.89 -0.42
CA TRP A 36 12.32 14.05 -0.30
C TRP A 36 11.86 15.37 -0.92
N GLY A 37 10.58 15.42 -1.26
CA GLY A 37 10.00 16.64 -1.80
C GLY A 37 8.53 16.49 -2.11
N PHE A 38 7.97 17.59 -2.59
CA PHE A 38 6.61 17.68 -3.10
C PHE A 38 6.63 17.84 -4.62
N VAL A 39 5.64 17.24 -5.27
CA VAL A 39 5.35 17.47 -6.69
C VAL A 39 3.91 17.98 -6.80
N GLU A 40 3.72 19.12 -7.43
CA GLU A 40 2.38 19.53 -7.83
C GLU A 40 1.95 18.68 -9.03
N VAL A 41 1.13 17.67 -8.75
CA VAL A 41 0.67 16.68 -9.76
C VAL A 41 -0.50 17.21 -10.59
N ARG A 42 -1.24 18.15 -10.07
CA ARG A 42 -2.30 18.96 -10.67
C ARG A 42 -2.38 20.30 -9.95
N PRO A 43 -2.91 21.38 -10.56
CA PRO A 43 -3.02 22.68 -9.90
C PRO A 43 -3.67 22.57 -8.51
N GLY A 44 -2.92 22.96 -7.48
CA GLY A 44 -3.32 22.91 -6.08
C GLY A 44 -3.37 21.50 -5.45
N ALA A 45 -2.80 20.48 -6.10
CA ALA A 45 -2.71 19.13 -5.56
C ALA A 45 -1.24 18.68 -5.50
N HIS A 46 -0.73 18.47 -4.30
CA HIS A 46 0.69 18.26 -4.02
C HIS A 46 0.93 16.88 -3.44
N MET A 47 1.77 16.07 -4.12
CA MET A 47 2.12 14.72 -3.72
C MET A 47 3.51 14.70 -3.09
N PHE A 48 3.61 14.15 -1.90
CA PHE A 48 4.87 13.99 -1.16
C PHE A 48 5.50 12.64 -1.46
N TRP A 49 6.82 12.63 -1.63
CA TRP A 49 7.63 11.44 -1.77
C TRP A 49 8.86 11.51 -0.87
N TRP A 50 9.33 10.34 -0.40
CA TRP A 50 10.52 10.21 0.44
C TRP A 50 11.35 9.02 -0.03
N LEU A 51 12.52 9.32 -0.56
CA LEU A 51 13.49 8.33 -1.05
C LEU A 51 14.48 8.00 0.07
N HIS A 52 14.62 6.73 0.35
CA HIS A 52 15.73 6.17 1.12
C HIS A 52 16.68 5.46 0.16
N TYR A 53 17.90 5.95 0.07
CA TYR A 53 18.95 5.29 -0.69
C TYR A 53 19.40 4.02 0.03
N THR A 54 19.76 2.99 -0.74
CA THR A 54 20.26 1.73 -0.15
C THR A 54 21.42 1.97 0.80
N THR A 55 21.42 1.21 1.90
CA THR A 55 22.56 1.18 2.85
C THR A 55 23.52 0.03 2.58
N ASP A 56 23.39 -0.68 1.44
CA ASP A 56 24.28 -1.76 1.05
C ASP A 56 25.70 -1.24 0.78
N THR A 57 26.62 -1.57 1.66
CA THR A 57 28.03 -1.18 1.55
C THR A 57 28.78 -1.87 0.41
N ASN A 58 28.21 -2.94 -0.17
CA ASN A 58 28.79 -3.62 -1.34
C ASN A 58 28.39 -2.93 -2.65
N ALA A 59 27.44 -2.02 -2.64
CA ALA A 59 27.08 -1.21 -3.80
C ALA A 59 28.13 -0.10 -4.00
N GLN A 60 28.86 -0.11 -5.11
CA GLN A 60 29.80 0.97 -5.45
C GLN A 60 29.07 2.30 -5.61
N HIS A 61 27.82 2.25 -6.10
CA HIS A 61 26.93 3.39 -6.23
C HIS A 61 25.50 2.93 -5.94
N TYR A 62 24.64 3.78 -5.38
CA TYR A 62 23.26 3.41 -5.05
C TYR A 62 22.43 2.98 -6.28
N THR A 63 22.71 3.51 -7.48
CA THR A 63 22.05 3.07 -8.72
C THR A 63 22.41 1.65 -9.15
N ASN A 64 23.40 1.01 -8.51
CA ASN A 64 23.68 -0.41 -8.70
C ASN A 64 22.68 -1.31 -7.96
N ARG A 65 21.75 -0.71 -7.23
CA ARG A 65 20.63 -1.39 -6.57
C ARG A 65 19.30 -0.92 -7.15
N PRO A 66 18.36 -1.84 -7.36
CA PRO A 66 17.03 -1.49 -7.89
C PRO A 66 16.32 -0.41 -7.08
N LEU A 67 15.41 0.31 -7.74
CA LEU A 67 14.47 1.24 -7.13
C LEU A 67 13.13 0.56 -6.92
N ILE A 68 12.64 0.55 -5.68
CA ILE A 68 11.30 0.11 -5.32
C ILE A 68 10.45 1.34 -5.01
N VAL A 69 9.33 1.49 -5.71
CA VAL A 69 8.30 2.48 -5.39
C VAL A 69 7.25 1.78 -4.53
N TRP A 70 7.04 2.27 -3.31
CA TRP A 70 6.06 1.70 -2.36
C TRP A 70 4.79 2.55 -2.31
N LEU A 71 3.64 1.89 -2.48
CA LEU A 71 2.31 2.48 -2.45
C LEU A 71 1.43 1.79 -1.38
N GLN A 72 1.20 2.48 -0.27
CA GLN A 72 0.29 2.02 0.79
C GLN A 72 -1.16 2.07 0.34
N GLY A 73 -2.02 1.28 1.00
CA GLY A 73 -3.45 1.19 0.70
C GLY A 73 -4.33 2.19 1.46
N GLY A 74 -5.37 1.69 2.04
CA GLY A 74 -6.45 2.40 2.72
C GLY A 74 -7.74 2.40 1.88
N PRO A 75 -8.03 3.36 0.99
CA PRO A 75 -7.21 4.49 0.53
C PRO A 75 -6.97 5.56 1.59
N GLY A 76 -5.88 6.32 1.44
CA GLY A 76 -5.55 7.41 2.34
C GLY A 76 -4.52 7.09 3.43
N ALA A 77 -4.04 5.84 3.52
CA ALA A 77 -2.96 5.47 4.42
C ALA A 77 -1.60 5.97 3.89
N SER A 78 -0.72 6.37 4.82
CA SER A 78 0.57 6.97 4.48
C SER A 78 1.63 5.93 4.17
N SER A 79 2.25 6.02 3.00
CA SER A 79 3.44 5.22 2.65
C SER A 79 4.65 5.62 3.49
N THR A 80 4.84 6.92 3.71
CA THR A 80 5.99 7.45 4.48
C THR A 80 5.89 7.17 5.98
N GLY A 81 4.68 6.92 6.49
CA GLY A 81 4.44 6.48 7.86
C GLY A 81 4.36 4.96 7.98
N TYR A 82 3.26 4.34 7.52
CA TYR A 82 3.07 2.89 7.66
C TYR A 82 4.11 2.09 6.89
N GLY A 83 4.22 2.28 5.59
CA GLY A 83 5.19 1.54 4.78
C GLY A 83 6.62 1.68 5.31
N ASN A 84 7.04 2.89 5.70
CA ASN A 84 8.38 3.13 6.21
C ASN A 84 8.54 2.61 7.65
N PHE A 85 7.77 3.11 8.62
CA PHE A 85 8.03 2.82 10.03
C PHE A 85 7.37 1.53 10.54
N GLU A 86 6.28 1.10 9.94
CA GLU A 86 5.59 -0.12 10.41
C GLU A 86 5.96 -1.36 9.58
N GLU A 87 6.50 -1.20 8.34
CA GLU A 87 6.71 -2.37 7.49
C GLU A 87 8.16 -2.57 7.02
N ILE A 88 8.68 -1.72 6.12
CA ILE A 88 9.86 -2.06 5.31
C ILE A 88 11.05 -1.10 5.44
N GLY A 89 10.89 0.03 6.12
CA GLY A 89 11.94 1.03 6.31
C GLY A 89 13.02 0.59 7.29
N LEU A 90 14.04 1.45 7.47
CA LEU A 90 15.20 1.14 8.33
C LEU A 90 14.86 1.07 9.82
N LEU A 91 13.94 1.92 10.28
CA LEU A 91 13.51 1.99 11.67
C LEU A 91 12.05 1.55 11.81
N ASP A 92 11.70 0.98 12.95
CA ASP A 92 10.30 0.84 13.37
C ASP A 92 9.81 2.16 14.01
N SER A 93 8.51 2.25 14.34
CA SER A 93 7.93 3.43 14.99
C SER A 93 8.50 3.72 16.39
N ASN A 94 9.13 2.74 17.04
CA ASN A 94 9.87 2.90 18.28
C ASN A 94 11.34 3.30 18.05
N LEU A 95 11.72 3.64 16.82
CA LEU A 95 13.06 4.00 16.39
C LEU A 95 14.11 2.90 16.56
N ARG A 96 13.69 1.63 16.60
CA ARG A 96 14.59 0.48 16.63
C ARG A 96 14.93 0.09 15.20
N GLU A 97 16.18 -0.31 14.98
CA GLU A 97 16.62 -0.77 13.66
C GLU A 97 15.87 -2.05 13.26
N ARG A 98 15.28 -2.04 12.06
CA ARG A 98 14.58 -3.19 11.49
C ARG A 98 15.57 -4.18 10.89
N GLN A 99 15.55 -5.43 11.37
CA GLN A 99 16.45 -6.48 10.90
C GLN A 99 16.27 -6.76 9.39
N HIS A 100 15.03 -6.82 8.93
CA HIS A 100 14.65 -7.17 7.56
C HIS A 100 14.21 -5.96 6.73
N SER A 101 14.82 -4.80 6.97
CA SER A 101 14.53 -3.61 6.15
C SER A 101 14.92 -3.83 4.68
N TRP A 102 14.04 -3.38 3.78
CA TRP A 102 14.32 -3.43 2.34
C TRP A 102 15.38 -2.41 1.92
N VAL A 103 15.50 -1.31 2.65
CA VAL A 103 16.51 -0.26 2.39
C VAL A 103 17.93 -0.78 2.54
N LYS A 104 18.14 -1.92 3.24
CA LYS A 104 19.46 -2.57 3.34
C LYS A 104 19.97 -3.08 1.99
N ASN A 105 19.10 -3.36 1.03
CA ASN A 105 19.49 -3.93 -0.27
C ASN A 105 18.96 -3.15 -1.48
N TYR A 106 17.97 -2.26 -1.30
CA TYR A 106 17.27 -1.56 -2.37
C TYR A 106 17.15 -0.07 -2.06
N ASN A 107 17.03 0.75 -3.10
CA ASN A 107 16.53 2.11 -2.95
C ASN A 107 15.01 2.03 -2.81
N VAL A 108 14.42 2.69 -1.82
CA VAL A 108 12.97 2.65 -1.59
C VAL A 108 12.39 4.06 -1.63
N LEU A 109 11.48 4.28 -2.57
CA LEU A 109 10.72 5.51 -2.74
C LEU A 109 9.32 5.33 -2.16
N PHE A 110 9.10 5.86 -0.98
CA PHE A 110 7.78 5.91 -0.36
C PHE A 110 7.01 7.09 -0.92
N VAL A 111 5.80 6.86 -1.44
CA VAL A 111 4.95 7.92 -2.00
C VAL A 111 3.66 8.00 -1.23
N ASP A 112 3.39 9.13 -0.60
CA ASP A 112 2.10 9.37 0.06
C ASP A 112 1.03 9.62 -1.00
N ASN A 113 0.35 8.56 -1.40
CA ASN A 113 -0.60 8.51 -2.49
C ASN A 113 -1.94 7.87 -2.04
N PRO A 114 -3.08 8.41 -2.51
CA PRO A 114 -3.26 9.59 -3.38
C PRO A 114 -3.04 10.94 -2.66
N VAL A 115 -3.16 12.05 -3.39
CA VAL A 115 -3.09 13.39 -2.78
C VAL A 115 -4.06 13.50 -1.61
N GLY A 116 -3.62 14.08 -0.51
CA GLY A 116 -4.33 14.09 0.77
C GLY A 116 -3.87 13.03 1.76
N SER A 117 -3.13 11.98 1.35
CA SER A 117 -2.56 10.96 2.26
C SER A 117 -1.25 11.45 2.88
N GLY A 118 -0.94 11.00 4.10
CA GLY A 118 0.31 11.32 4.78
C GLY A 118 0.64 12.81 4.79
N PHE A 119 1.80 13.18 4.22
CA PHE A 119 2.18 14.58 4.00
C PHE A 119 1.64 15.18 2.69
N SER A 120 1.13 14.36 1.76
CA SER A 120 0.48 14.89 0.56
C SER A 120 -0.76 15.69 0.93
N TYR A 121 -1.00 16.79 0.19
CA TYR A 121 -2.10 17.69 0.50
C TYR A 121 -2.75 18.27 -0.76
N VAL A 122 -3.93 18.81 -0.58
CA VAL A 122 -4.65 19.61 -1.56
C VAL A 122 -5.01 20.96 -0.98
N GLU A 123 -5.02 22.00 -1.79
CA GLU A 123 -5.42 23.34 -1.37
C GLU A 123 -6.92 23.46 -1.10
N LYS A 124 -7.73 22.58 -1.69
CA LYS A 124 -9.18 22.50 -1.52
C LYS A 124 -9.61 21.03 -1.62
N ASP A 125 -10.54 20.58 -0.79
CA ASP A 125 -11.03 19.19 -0.73
C ASP A 125 -11.58 18.68 -2.07
N LEU A 126 -12.14 19.59 -2.88
CA LEU A 126 -12.65 19.22 -4.22
C LEU A 126 -11.55 18.72 -5.17
N LEU A 127 -10.27 18.96 -4.86
CA LEU A 127 -9.11 18.49 -5.62
C LEU A 127 -8.65 17.09 -5.22
N LEU A 128 -9.25 16.45 -4.21
CA LEU A 128 -9.01 15.05 -3.89
C LEU A 128 -9.35 14.17 -5.10
N ALA A 129 -8.55 13.13 -5.30
CA ALA A 129 -8.84 12.15 -6.35
C ALA A 129 -10.17 11.42 -6.10
N LYS A 130 -10.94 11.21 -7.17
CA LYS A 130 -12.27 10.60 -7.12
C LYS A 130 -12.27 9.17 -7.67
N ASP A 131 -11.26 8.81 -8.42
CA ASP A 131 -11.14 7.50 -9.06
C ASP A 131 -9.67 7.10 -9.26
N ASN A 132 -9.50 5.83 -9.56
CA ASN A 132 -8.18 5.24 -9.75
C ASN A 132 -7.48 5.72 -11.04
N ALA A 133 -8.24 6.16 -12.05
CA ALA A 133 -7.66 6.68 -13.28
C ALA A 133 -6.94 8.02 -13.03
N GLN A 134 -7.51 8.88 -12.19
CA GLN A 134 -6.87 10.13 -11.76
C GLN A 134 -5.64 9.86 -10.89
N ILE A 135 -5.73 8.93 -9.93
CA ILE A 135 -4.61 8.50 -9.09
C ILE A 135 -3.43 8.05 -9.97
N GLY A 136 -3.69 7.19 -10.94
CA GLY A 136 -2.65 6.71 -11.85
C GLY A 136 -2.01 7.83 -12.67
N GLN A 137 -2.78 8.85 -13.08
CA GLN A 137 -2.25 10.02 -13.79
C GLN A 137 -1.40 10.91 -12.88
N ASP A 138 -1.83 11.14 -11.65
CA ASP A 138 -1.08 11.91 -10.65
C ASP A 138 0.27 11.23 -10.36
N LEU A 139 0.28 9.91 -10.19
CA LEU A 139 1.50 9.12 -10.01
C LEU A 139 2.45 9.18 -11.20
N VAL A 140 1.94 9.18 -12.44
CA VAL A 140 2.80 9.38 -13.64
C VAL A 140 3.42 10.76 -13.64
N THR A 141 2.69 11.80 -13.25
CA THR A 141 3.24 13.16 -13.14
C THR A 141 4.31 13.23 -12.06
N MET A 142 4.06 12.64 -10.90
CA MET A 142 5.01 12.58 -9.79
C MET A 142 6.30 11.87 -10.19
N ILE A 143 6.21 10.66 -10.74
CA ILE A 143 7.40 9.86 -11.07
C ILE A 143 8.20 10.48 -12.24
N LYS A 144 7.54 11.12 -13.19
CA LYS A 144 8.20 11.89 -14.25
C LYS A 144 9.05 13.01 -13.65
N THR A 145 8.50 13.79 -12.74
CA THR A 145 9.22 14.88 -12.05
C THR A 145 10.35 14.33 -11.19
N PHE A 146 10.14 13.20 -10.51
CA PHE A 146 11.19 12.50 -9.78
C PHE A 146 12.37 12.14 -10.70
N TYR A 147 12.14 11.51 -11.85
CA TYR A 147 13.21 11.16 -12.79
C TYR A 147 13.86 12.37 -13.49
N GLN A 148 13.21 13.52 -13.53
CA GLN A 148 13.83 14.76 -14.00
C GLN A 148 14.85 15.30 -13.00
N SER A 149 14.61 15.14 -11.70
CA SER A 149 15.55 15.55 -10.63
C SER A 149 16.55 14.44 -10.26
N HIS A 150 16.26 13.18 -10.60
CA HIS A 150 17.08 12.01 -10.28
C HIS A 150 17.39 11.21 -11.56
N GLU A 151 17.97 11.88 -12.56
CA GLU A 151 18.24 11.27 -13.88
C GLU A 151 19.07 9.99 -13.82
N MET A 152 19.93 9.87 -12.80
CA MET A 152 20.79 8.70 -12.61
C MET A 152 19.97 7.40 -12.35
N PHE A 153 18.71 7.50 -11.94
CA PHE A 153 17.85 6.33 -11.75
C PHE A 153 17.14 5.87 -13.03
N ARG A 154 17.23 6.60 -14.16
CA ARG A 154 16.48 6.26 -15.39
C ARG A 154 16.75 4.84 -15.89
N GLU A 155 18.02 4.42 -15.83
CA GLU A 155 18.43 3.07 -16.26
C GLU A 155 18.32 2.03 -15.14
N THR A 156 18.13 2.47 -13.89
CA THR A 156 18.00 1.58 -12.74
C THR A 156 16.71 0.77 -12.84
N PRO A 157 16.76 -0.57 -12.68
CA PRO A 157 15.56 -1.38 -12.64
C PRO A 157 14.58 -0.84 -11.59
N THR A 158 13.36 -0.54 -12.03
CA THR A 158 12.31 0.02 -11.17
C THR A 158 11.18 -0.97 -11.01
N HIS A 159 10.76 -1.16 -9.78
CA HIS A 159 9.68 -2.06 -9.38
C HIS A 159 8.65 -1.31 -8.56
N ILE A 160 7.37 -1.49 -8.88
CA ILE A 160 6.27 -0.93 -8.10
C ILE A 160 5.79 -1.99 -7.13
N PHE A 161 5.83 -1.71 -5.84
CA PHE A 161 5.27 -2.55 -4.78
C PHE A 161 4.12 -1.82 -4.10
N SER A 162 3.11 -2.56 -3.72
CA SER A 162 1.91 -1.99 -3.13
C SER A 162 1.25 -2.94 -2.17
N GLU A 163 0.33 -2.40 -1.35
CA GLU A 163 -0.48 -3.19 -0.43
C GLU A 163 -1.94 -2.76 -0.47
N SER A 164 -2.88 -3.73 -0.36
CA SER A 164 -4.31 -3.47 -0.19
C SER A 164 -4.93 -2.69 -1.36
N TYR A 165 -5.64 -1.58 -1.08
CA TYR A 165 -6.12 -0.65 -2.09
C TYR A 165 -4.98 -0.10 -2.97
N GLY A 166 -3.75 -0.05 -2.45
CA GLY A 166 -2.54 0.25 -3.22
C GLY A 166 -2.37 -0.63 -4.45
N GLY A 167 -2.88 -1.87 -4.42
CA GLY A 167 -2.88 -2.77 -5.57
C GLY A 167 -3.67 -2.24 -6.77
N LYS A 168 -4.85 -1.64 -6.53
CA LYS A 168 -5.61 -0.95 -7.59
C LYS A 168 -4.82 0.22 -8.17
N MET A 169 -4.21 1.02 -7.29
CA MET A 169 -3.41 2.18 -7.68
C MET A 169 -2.19 1.77 -8.49
N ALA A 170 -1.49 0.71 -8.07
CA ALA A 170 -0.28 0.20 -8.70
C ALA A 170 -0.52 -0.32 -10.12
N VAL A 171 -1.60 -1.06 -10.37
CA VAL A 171 -1.90 -1.61 -11.71
C VAL A 171 -2.28 -0.50 -12.69
N GLU A 172 -3.06 0.48 -12.26
CA GLU A 172 -3.42 1.63 -13.09
C GLU A 172 -2.21 2.52 -13.37
N PHE A 173 -1.42 2.81 -12.34
CA PHE A 173 -0.16 3.56 -12.46
C PHE A 173 0.80 2.86 -13.42
N ALA A 174 1.07 1.57 -13.26
CA ALA A 174 2.00 0.84 -14.11
C ALA A 174 1.55 0.81 -15.57
N PHE A 175 0.24 0.68 -15.84
CA PHE A 175 -0.28 0.71 -17.20
C PHE A 175 -0.08 2.08 -17.86
N LYS A 176 -0.41 3.17 -17.16
CA LYS A 176 -0.20 4.54 -17.64
C LYS A 176 1.29 4.88 -17.78
N LEU A 177 2.12 4.48 -16.82
CA LEU A 177 3.57 4.66 -16.85
C LEU A 177 4.19 3.95 -18.06
N ASN A 178 3.83 2.68 -18.31
CA ASN A 178 4.29 1.95 -19.49
C ASN A 178 3.86 2.61 -20.78
N SER A 179 2.65 3.19 -20.83
CA SER A 179 2.20 3.97 -21.99
C SER A 179 3.05 5.24 -22.17
N ALA A 180 3.34 5.97 -21.10
CA ALA A 180 4.19 7.17 -21.14
C ALA A 180 5.61 6.85 -21.62
N ILE A 181 6.20 5.74 -21.15
CA ILE A 181 7.51 5.26 -21.59
C ILE A 181 7.50 4.92 -23.09
N LYS A 182 6.50 4.19 -23.57
CA LYS A 182 6.37 3.81 -24.99
C LYS A 182 6.20 5.01 -25.94
N HIS A 183 5.68 6.12 -25.46
CA HIS A 183 5.54 7.36 -26.24
C HIS A 183 6.69 8.33 -26.01
N ASP A 184 7.82 7.87 -25.48
CA ASP A 184 9.05 8.65 -25.23
C ASP A 184 8.81 9.94 -24.41
N ILE A 185 7.82 9.93 -23.53
CA ILE A 185 7.53 11.08 -22.66
C ILE A 185 8.66 11.27 -21.63
N PHE A 186 9.22 10.15 -21.14
CA PHE A 186 10.45 10.10 -20.32
C PHE A 186 10.97 8.67 -20.22
N GLY A 187 12.30 8.51 -19.88
CA GLY A 187 12.91 7.20 -19.66
C GLY A 187 12.66 6.66 -18.26
N CYS A 188 12.29 5.39 -18.16
CA CYS A 188 12.18 4.64 -16.92
C CYS A 188 12.28 3.14 -17.21
N ASN A 189 13.10 2.43 -16.44
CA ASN A 189 13.33 0.98 -16.63
C ASN A 189 12.36 0.15 -15.77
N LEU A 190 11.04 0.28 -16.02
CA LEU A 190 10.01 -0.45 -15.28
C LEU A 190 10.03 -1.95 -15.59
N LYS A 191 10.17 -2.79 -14.56
CA LYS A 191 10.30 -4.25 -14.65
C LYS A 191 9.09 -5.01 -14.17
N SER A 192 8.56 -4.67 -13.00
CA SER A 192 7.48 -5.42 -12.38
C SER A 192 6.54 -4.58 -11.54
N VAL A 193 5.36 -5.13 -11.30
CA VAL A 193 4.38 -4.65 -10.32
C VAL A 193 4.11 -5.78 -9.33
N ALA A 194 4.35 -5.52 -8.06
CA ALA A 194 4.10 -6.47 -6.97
C ALA A 194 2.92 -5.99 -6.12
N LEU A 195 1.93 -6.85 -5.99
CA LEU A 195 0.63 -6.59 -5.40
C LEU A 195 0.49 -7.40 -4.11
N GLY A 196 0.68 -6.77 -2.96
CA GLY A 196 0.51 -7.35 -1.63
C GLY A 196 -0.93 -7.27 -1.17
N ALA A 197 -1.53 -8.41 -0.81
CA ALA A 197 -2.92 -8.46 -0.34
C ALA A 197 -3.85 -7.50 -1.11
N PRO A 198 -3.90 -7.57 -2.48
CA PRO A 198 -4.38 -6.46 -3.29
C PRO A 198 -5.91 -6.42 -3.38
N TRP A 199 -6.51 -5.25 -3.15
CA TRP A 199 -7.95 -5.00 -3.29
C TRP A 199 -8.39 -4.86 -4.77
N ILE A 200 -8.16 -5.92 -5.58
CA ILE A 200 -8.45 -5.93 -7.03
C ILE A 200 -9.90 -6.30 -7.34
N SER A 201 -10.44 -7.28 -6.63
CA SER A 201 -11.84 -7.73 -6.78
C SER A 201 -12.56 -7.70 -5.44
N PRO A 202 -13.20 -6.57 -5.09
CA PRO A 202 -13.98 -6.46 -3.85
C PRO A 202 -15.00 -7.60 -3.68
N THR A 203 -15.73 -7.95 -4.73
CA THR A 203 -16.70 -9.04 -4.73
C THR A 203 -16.08 -10.38 -4.32
N ASP A 204 -14.95 -10.77 -4.94
CA ASP A 204 -14.32 -12.07 -4.64
C ASP A 204 -13.75 -12.10 -3.21
N SER A 205 -13.21 -10.97 -2.73
CA SER A 205 -12.74 -10.86 -1.34
C SER A 205 -13.91 -10.99 -0.34
N ILE A 206 -14.92 -10.13 -0.44
CA ILE A 206 -16.02 -10.05 0.53
C ILE A 206 -16.83 -11.34 0.58
N THR A 207 -17.15 -11.95 -0.57
CA THR A 207 -17.89 -13.22 -0.62
C THR A 207 -17.10 -14.42 -0.09
N SER A 208 -15.82 -14.25 0.21
CA SER A 208 -14.96 -15.27 0.82
C SER A 208 -14.84 -15.13 2.35
N TRP A 209 -15.32 -14.05 2.96
CA TRP A 209 -15.18 -13.81 4.40
C TRP A 209 -15.94 -14.84 5.24
N ALA A 210 -17.23 -15.05 4.96
CA ALA A 210 -18.03 -15.98 5.76
C ALA A 210 -17.49 -17.42 5.70
N PRO A 211 -17.16 -18.00 4.52
CA PRO A 211 -16.51 -19.32 4.45
C PRO A 211 -15.16 -19.37 5.17
N PHE A 212 -14.34 -18.31 5.08
CA PHE A 212 -13.06 -18.24 5.76
C PHE A 212 -13.21 -18.31 7.28
N LEU A 213 -14.08 -17.47 7.83
CA LEU A 213 -14.35 -17.41 9.28
C LEU A 213 -14.96 -18.71 9.82
N LEU A 214 -15.91 -19.31 9.10
CA LEU A 214 -16.53 -20.57 9.51
C LEU A 214 -15.50 -21.72 9.52
N ASN A 215 -14.68 -21.83 8.47
CA ASN A 215 -13.69 -22.89 8.35
C ASN A 215 -12.57 -22.79 9.41
N LEU A 216 -12.31 -21.61 9.92
CA LEU A 216 -11.38 -21.39 11.02
C LEU A 216 -12.04 -21.42 12.41
N GLY A 217 -13.36 -21.59 12.48
CA GLY A 217 -14.11 -21.67 13.75
C GLY A 217 -14.30 -20.33 14.47
N PHE A 218 -14.13 -19.20 13.78
CA PHE A 218 -14.36 -17.86 14.33
C PHE A 218 -15.84 -17.46 14.40
N VAL A 219 -16.70 -18.13 13.64
CA VAL A 219 -18.15 -17.95 13.68
C VAL A 219 -18.86 -19.30 13.62
N ASP A 220 -20.08 -19.35 14.15
CA ASP A 220 -21.01 -20.47 13.99
C ASP A 220 -21.85 -20.32 12.70
N THR A 221 -22.82 -21.23 12.50
CA THR A 221 -23.73 -21.20 11.34
C THR A 221 -24.61 -19.97 11.28
N LYS A 222 -24.93 -19.37 12.42
CA LYS A 222 -25.74 -18.13 12.47
C LYS A 222 -24.90 -16.94 12.02
N GLY A 223 -23.71 -16.74 12.59
CA GLY A 223 -22.77 -15.69 12.20
C GLY A 223 -22.37 -15.82 10.74
N PHE A 224 -22.10 -17.05 10.26
CA PHE A 224 -21.89 -17.32 8.83
C PHE A 224 -23.06 -16.80 7.97
N GLY A 225 -24.31 -17.13 8.34
CA GLY A 225 -25.48 -16.69 7.59
C GLY A 225 -25.58 -15.18 7.48
N MET A 226 -25.42 -14.48 8.60
CA MET A 226 -25.47 -13.01 8.64
C MET A 226 -24.41 -12.36 7.75
N ILE A 227 -23.15 -12.79 7.85
CA ILE A 227 -22.04 -12.27 7.06
C ILE A 227 -22.25 -12.58 5.57
N GLN A 228 -22.65 -13.82 5.25
CA GLN A 228 -22.86 -14.26 3.87
C GLN A 228 -23.99 -13.50 3.17
N ASP A 229 -25.11 -13.19 3.87
CA ASP A 229 -26.23 -12.47 3.28
C ASP A 229 -25.88 -11.01 3.03
N MET A 230 -25.13 -10.36 3.93
CA MET A 230 -24.60 -9.03 3.69
C MET A 230 -23.59 -9.01 2.53
N ALA A 231 -22.70 -10.00 2.44
CA ALA A 231 -21.77 -10.14 1.31
C ALA A 231 -22.49 -10.30 -0.04
N LYS A 232 -23.58 -11.08 -0.09
CA LYS A 232 -24.45 -11.19 -1.28
C LYS A 232 -25.11 -9.86 -1.63
N ASN A 233 -25.58 -9.10 -0.62
CA ASN A 233 -26.16 -7.77 -0.85
C ASN A 233 -25.14 -6.81 -1.47
N ILE A 234 -23.91 -6.77 -0.92
CA ILE A 234 -22.81 -5.97 -1.48
C ILE A 234 -22.52 -6.39 -2.93
N HIS A 235 -22.43 -7.70 -3.20
CA HIS A 235 -22.24 -8.20 -4.57
C HIS A 235 -23.33 -7.68 -5.51
N ASN A 236 -24.61 -7.76 -5.12
CA ASN A 236 -25.73 -7.31 -5.93
C ASN A 236 -25.70 -5.78 -6.18
N LEU A 237 -25.28 -4.98 -5.20
CA LEU A 237 -25.07 -3.54 -5.37
C LEU A 237 -23.97 -3.25 -6.39
N ILE A 238 -22.82 -3.95 -6.30
CA ILE A 238 -21.73 -3.83 -7.27
C ILE A 238 -22.20 -4.18 -8.69
N GLN A 239 -22.98 -5.26 -8.86
CA GLN A 239 -23.53 -5.65 -10.17
C GLN A 239 -24.45 -4.60 -10.78
N ARG A 240 -25.13 -3.81 -9.93
CA ARG A 240 -25.99 -2.69 -10.35
C ARG A 240 -25.25 -1.36 -10.47
N ASN A 241 -23.91 -1.37 -10.34
CA ASN A 241 -23.05 -0.18 -10.32
C ASN A 241 -23.39 0.82 -9.19
N GLU A 242 -24.00 0.34 -8.10
CA GLU A 242 -24.28 1.09 -6.89
C GLU A 242 -23.12 1.00 -5.90
N THR A 243 -21.91 1.36 -6.36
CA THR A 243 -20.66 1.07 -5.64
C THR A 243 -20.48 1.89 -4.36
N ASP A 244 -20.98 3.13 -4.30
CA ASP A 244 -20.99 3.92 -3.07
C ASP A 244 -21.90 3.29 -1.99
N ASN A 245 -23.08 2.81 -2.37
CA ASN A 245 -23.96 2.06 -1.46
C ASN A 245 -23.29 0.76 -1.00
N ALA A 246 -22.59 0.06 -1.90
CA ALA A 246 -21.83 -1.14 -1.56
C ALA A 246 -20.76 -0.86 -0.50
N THR A 247 -20.03 0.26 -0.61
CA THR A 247 -19.03 0.70 0.38
C THR A 247 -19.66 0.97 1.75
N LYS A 248 -20.83 1.63 1.77
CA LYS A 248 -21.57 1.88 3.02
C LYS A 248 -22.03 0.59 3.71
N ILE A 249 -22.45 -0.42 2.94
CA ILE A 249 -22.84 -1.73 3.51
C ILE A 249 -21.61 -2.51 3.94
N TRP A 250 -20.49 -2.39 3.23
CA TRP A 250 -19.24 -3.02 3.63
C TRP A 250 -18.74 -2.52 5.00
N ASN A 251 -18.78 -1.22 5.27
CA ASN A 251 -18.46 -0.67 6.60
C ASN A 251 -19.34 -1.28 7.72
N LYS A 252 -20.64 -1.55 7.41
CA LYS A 252 -21.52 -2.25 8.36
C LYS A 252 -21.18 -3.73 8.51
N LEU A 253 -20.76 -4.36 7.43
CA LEU A 253 -20.34 -5.77 7.44
C LEU A 253 -19.10 -5.96 8.32
N GLU A 254 -18.12 -5.05 8.30
CA GLU A 254 -16.96 -5.10 9.21
C GLU A 254 -17.42 -5.05 10.68
N GLN A 255 -18.39 -4.22 11.01
CA GLN A 255 -18.95 -4.16 12.38
C GLN A 255 -19.65 -5.47 12.77
N VAL A 256 -20.38 -6.09 11.83
CA VAL A 256 -21.01 -7.41 12.06
C VAL A 256 -19.94 -8.48 12.27
N VAL A 257 -18.90 -8.50 11.45
CA VAL A 257 -17.76 -9.42 11.65
C VAL A 257 -17.13 -9.23 13.03
N THR A 258 -16.83 -7.99 13.41
CA THR A 258 -16.26 -7.67 14.72
C THR A 258 -17.15 -8.18 15.87
N ASN A 259 -18.45 -7.98 15.76
CA ASN A 259 -19.42 -8.43 16.79
C ASN A 259 -19.53 -9.96 16.87
N GLU A 260 -19.70 -10.62 15.71
CA GLU A 260 -19.85 -12.10 15.66
C GLU A 260 -18.57 -12.86 16.05
N THR A 261 -17.41 -12.23 15.89
CA THR A 261 -16.11 -12.81 16.24
C THR A 261 -15.56 -12.32 17.58
N LEU A 262 -16.29 -11.46 18.28
CA LEU A 262 -15.86 -10.84 19.55
C LEU A 262 -14.55 -10.04 19.42
N GLY A 263 -14.34 -9.39 18.28
CA GLY A 263 -13.23 -8.45 18.09
C GLY A 263 -12.02 -9.00 17.35
N ILE A 264 -12.20 -9.95 16.44
CA ILE A 264 -11.07 -10.45 15.60
C ILE A 264 -10.37 -9.30 14.85
N ASP A 265 -9.06 -9.38 14.73
CA ASP A 265 -8.30 -8.50 13.86
C ASP A 265 -8.46 -8.95 12.39
N CYS A 266 -9.13 -8.13 11.56
CA CYS A 266 -9.34 -8.45 10.15
C CYS A 266 -8.05 -8.45 9.33
N TYR A 267 -7.00 -7.80 9.80
CA TYR A 267 -5.68 -7.75 9.13
C TYR A 267 -4.82 -8.98 9.44
N ASN A 268 -4.99 -9.59 10.63
CA ASN A 268 -4.37 -10.86 10.98
C ASN A 268 -5.20 -11.58 12.04
N VAL A 269 -5.97 -12.57 11.61
CA VAL A 269 -6.96 -13.26 12.44
C VAL A 269 -6.38 -14.00 13.67
N LEU A 270 -5.06 -14.16 13.75
CA LEU A 270 -4.38 -14.76 14.91
C LEU A 270 -3.76 -13.73 15.86
N VAL A 271 -3.89 -12.43 15.57
CA VAL A 271 -3.48 -11.40 16.54
C VAL A 271 -4.47 -11.43 17.71
N PRO A 272 -3.99 -11.68 18.94
CA PRO A 272 -4.87 -11.70 20.10
C PRO A 272 -5.53 -10.35 20.33
N GLN A 273 -6.84 -10.33 20.49
CA GLN A 273 -7.58 -9.14 20.88
C GLN A 273 -7.72 -9.12 22.42
N GLN A 274 -7.68 -7.94 23.03
CA GLN A 274 -8.02 -7.80 24.43
C GLN A 274 -9.52 -8.02 24.60
N PHE A 275 -9.88 -9.10 25.23
CA PHE A 275 -11.26 -9.44 25.54
C PHE A 275 -11.66 -8.77 26.85
N ASN A 276 -12.37 -7.66 26.78
CA ASN A 276 -12.83 -6.88 27.95
C ASN A 276 -14.26 -7.26 28.38
N GLN A 277 -14.72 -8.49 28.15
CA GLN A 277 -16.07 -8.87 28.51
C GLN A 277 -16.14 -9.96 29.57
N TYR A 278 -16.78 -9.58 30.66
CA TYR A 278 -17.40 -10.39 31.72
C TYR A 278 -16.48 -11.24 32.63
N ASN A 279 -16.64 -10.98 33.91
CA ASN A 279 -16.34 -11.83 35.05
C ASN A 279 -16.56 -13.34 34.75
N VAL A 280 -15.61 -13.96 34.10
CA VAL A 280 -15.33 -15.35 34.41
C VAL A 280 -14.69 -15.24 35.78
N ASP A 281 -15.32 -15.77 36.80
CA ASP A 281 -14.81 -15.80 38.17
C ASP A 281 -13.33 -16.21 38.12
N ASP A 282 -12.47 -15.28 38.53
CA ASP A 282 -11.01 -15.40 38.56
C ASP A 282 -10.57 -16.47 39.54
N HIS A 283 -10.79 -17.73 39.21
CA HIS A 283 -10.32 -18.87 39.99
C HIS A 283 -9.53 -19.89 39.19
N ASP A 284 -9.07 -19.56 37.97
CA ASP A 284 -8.14 -20.42 37.24
C ASP A 284 -6.75 -19.77 37.18
N GLU A 285 -5.93 -20.07 38.16
CA GLU A 285 -4.49 -19.82 38.17
C GLU A 285 -3.86 -20.65 37.04
N GLY A 286 -3.66 -20.09 35.85
CA GLY A 286 -2.91 -20.85 34.85
C GLY A 286 -2.92 -20.36 33.42
N VAL A 287 -3.55 -19.24 33.08
CA VAL A 287 -3.37 -18.66 31.71
C VAL A 287 -2.09 -17.85 31.72
N PRO A 288 -1.04 -18.25 30.97
CA PRO A 288 0.16 -17.41 30.83
C PRO A 288 -0.24 -16.06 30.27
N ALA A 289 0.09 -14.98 30.96
CA ALA A 289 0.06 -13.65 30.39
C ALA A 289 0.97 -13.68 29.14
N TYR A 290 0.36 -13.70 27.96
CA TYR A 290 1.11 -13.54 26.73
C TYR A 290 1.84 -12.18 26.79
N SER A 291 3.15 -12.25 26.67
CA SER A 291 4.04 -11.10 26.78
C SER A 291 3.61 -9.98 25.83
N GLU A 292 3.77 -8.73 26.27
CA GLU A 292 3.47 -7.46 25.60
C GLU A 292 4.20 -7.22 24.24
N ASN A 293 4.77 -8.26 23.63
CA ASN A 293 5.42 -8.19 22.31
C ASN A 293 4.45 -8.52 21.14
N GLY A 294 3.18 -8.74 21.41
CA GLY A 294 2.14 -8.83 20.39
C GLY A 294 1.85 -7.44 19.81
N ARG A 295 2.19 -7.23 18.56
CA ARG A 295 1.91 -5.99 17.81
C ARG A 295 0.40 -5.74 17.80
N SER A 296 -0.07 -4.90 18.71
CA SER A 296 -1.39 -4.32 18.62
C SER A 296 -1.37 -3.28 17.50
N THR A 297 -2.05 -3.54 16.39
CA THR A 297 -2.50 -2.52 15.45
C THR A 297 -3.57 -1.63 16.08
N SER A 298 -3.74 -1.75 17.41
CA SER A 298 -4.70 -1.02 18.20
C SER A 298 -4.36 0.47 18.30
N PHE A 299 -5.36 1.25 18.65
CA PHE A 299 -5.40 2.71 18.80
C PHE A 299 -4.13 3.36 19.42
N SER A 300 -3.39 2.68 20.26
CA SER A 300 -2.17 3.18 20.92
C SER A 300 -0.99 3.32 19.94
N GLY A 301 -0.84 2.39 18.99
CA GLY A 301 0.22 2.45 17.99
C GLY A 301 0.02 3.58 16.97
N LYS A 302 -1.23 3.86 16.59
CA LYS A 302 -1.56 4.96 15.67
C LYS A 302 -1.17 6.32 16.26
N HIS A 303 -1.42 6.56 17.54
CA HIS A 303 -1.08 7.81 18.20
C HIS A 303 0.44 8.01 18.31
N HIS A 304 1.20 6.94 18.53
CA HIS A 304 2.65 7.01 18.59
C HIS A 304 3.27 7.38 17.24
N LEU A 305 2.86 6.68 16.16
CA LEU A 305 3.30 7.00 14.79
C LEU A 305 2.93 8.43 14.39
N GLU A 306 1.72 8.89 14.73
CA GLU A 306 1.27 10.23 14.43
C GLU A 306 2.12 11.30 15.15
N THR A 307 2.46 11.07 16.43
CA THR A 307 3.35 11.94 17.20
C THR A 307 4.76 11.98 16.58
N LEU A 308 5.29 10.83 16.18
CA LEU A 308 6.58 10.73 15.51
C LEU A 308 6.61 11.53 14.19
N MET A 309 5.59 11.32 13.34
CA MET A 309 5.53 11.93 12.01
C MET A 309 5.28 13.43 12.06
N ARG A 310 4.39 13.90 12.95
CA ARG A 310 4.06 15.33 13.12
C ARG A 310 5.12 16.13 13.87
N GLY A 311 5.99 15.48 14.63
CA GLY A 311 7.06 16.12 15.41
C GLY A 311 8.44 15.90 14.78
N PRO A 312 9.22 14.91 15.28
CA PRO A 312 10.62 14.74 14.88
C PRO A 312 10.83 14.56 13.37
N VAL A 313 9.97 13.78 12.68
CA VAL A 313 10.09 13.53 11.24
C VAL A 313 9.79 14.82 10.45
N SER A 314 8.68 15.48 10.74
CA SER A 314 8.29 16.75 10.08
C SER A 314 9.39 17.80 10.22
N THR A 315 9.96 17.93 11.40
CA THR A 315 11.07 18.87 11.68
C THR A 315 12.33 18.51 10.87
N ALA A 316 12.75 17.24 10.89
CA ALA A 316 13.96 16.79 10.18
C ALA A 316 13.85 16.95 8.65
N LEU A 317 12.64 16.75 8.11
CA LEU A 317 12.38 16.90 6.68
C LEU A 317 12.00 18.33 6.29
N SER A 318 11.96 19.27 7.24
CA SER A 318 11.54 20.67 7.01
C SER A 318 10.19 20.77 6.29
N ILE A 319 9.23 19.95 6.73
CA ILE A 319 7.86 19.97 6.21
C ILE A 319 7.21 21.33 6.60
N PRO A 320 6.54 22.03 5.67
CA PRO A 320 5.86 23.27 5.99
C PRO A 320 4.80 23.12 7.10
N ASP A 321 4.69 24.08 8.02
CA ASP A 321 3.79 24.03 9.18
C ASP A 321 2.31 23.84 8.83
N TYR A 322 1.90 24.28 7.63
CA TYR A 322 0.52 24.09 7.14
C TYR A 322 0.23 22.67 6.64
N VAL A 323 1.26 21.82 6.48
CA VAL A 323 1.10 20.43 6.04
C VAL A 323 1.04 19.53 7.28
N LEU A 324 -0.16 19.07 7.61
CA LEU A 324 -0.36 18.14 8.71
C LEU A 324 -0.37 16.69 8.21
N TRP A 325 0.57 15.91 8.72
CA TRP A 325 0.57 14.47 8.44
C TRP A 325 -0.66 13.77 9.03
N GLY A 326 -1.21 12.82 8.29
CA GLY A 326 -2.29 11.96 8.77
C GLY A 326 -2.01 10.49 8.47
N SER A 327 -2.22 9.62 9.45
CA SER A 327 -1.99 8.17 9.33
C SER A 327 -2.85 7.56 8.23
N GLN A 328 -4.16 7.76 8.32
CA GLN A 328 -5.14 7.43 7.29
C GLN A 328 -6.21 8.52 7.31
N LYS A 329 -6.30 9.31 6.25
CA LYS A 329 -7.21 10.46 6.20
C LYS A 329 -8.58 10.04 5.68
N GLU A 330 -9.59 10.14 6.53
CA GLU A 330 -10.98 9.79 6.21
C GLU A 330 -11.52 10.55 5.00
N MET A 331 -11.10 11.81 4.79
CA MET A 331 -11.50 12.60 3.64
C MET A 331 -11.07 11.98 2.30
N VAL A 332 -9.92 11.29 2.26
CA VAL A 332 -9.43 10.58 1.09
C VAL A 332 -10.28 9.34 0.84
N PHE A 333 -10.58 8.56 1.88
CA PHE A 333 -11.46 7.40 1.77
C PHE A 333 -12.86 7.82 1.31
N ALA A 334 -13.42 8.86 1.90
CA ALA A 334 -14.74 9.39 1.53
C ALA A 334 -14.79 9.85 0.06
N ALA A 335 -13.73 10.52 -0.43
CA ALA A 335 -13.64 10.97 -1.81
C ALA A 335 -13.59 9.79 -2.81
N LEU A 336 -13.08 8.62 -2.38
CA LEU A 336 -12.92 7.41 -3.18
C LEU A 336 -13.97 6.33 -2.87
N SER A 337 -14.99 6.63 -2.07
CA SER A 337 -16.00 5.65 -1.63
C SER A 337 -16.70 4.94 -2.81
N GLU A 338 -16.95 5.67 -3.90
CA GLU A 338 -17.51 5.09 -5.13
C GLU A 338 -16.50 4.19 -5.85
N ASP A 339 -15.21 4.56 -5.89
CA ASP A 339 -14.17 3.75 -6.55
C ASP A 339 -13.79 2.51 -5.73
N PHE A 340 -13.93 2.56 -4.42
CA PHE A 340 -13.47 1.51 -3.50
C PHE A 340 -14.02 0.12 -3.88
N MET A 341 -15.29 0.03 -4.25
CA MET A 341 -15.94 -1.23 -4.64
C MET A 341 -15.86 -1.55 -6.14
N LYS A 342 -15.25 -0.69 -6.98
CA LYS A 342 -15.02 -1.00 -8.40
C LYS A 342 -13.91 -2.02 -8.56
N SER A 343 -14.11 -2.98 -9.47
CA SER A 343 -13.09 -3.98 -9.80
C SER A 343 -11.94 -3.38 -10.63
N ALA A 344 -10.70 -3.79 -10.34
CA ALA A 344 -9.51 -3.46 -11.13
C ALA A 344 -8.96 -4.66 -11.94
N ILE A 345 -9.74 -5.73 -12.09
CA ILE A 345 -9.34 -6.93 -12.86
C ILE A 345 -8.93 -6.55 -14.28
N LEU A 346 -9.69 -5.66 -14.93
CA LEU A 346 -9.39 -5.22 -16.29
C LEU A 346 -7.99 -4.55 -16.39
N SER A 347 -7.59 -3.75 -15.41
CA SER A 347 -6.25 -3.14 -15.40
C SER A 347 -5.14 -4.18 -15.27
N VAL A 348 -5.34 -5.25 -14.49
CA VAL A 348 -4.43 -6.40 -14.42
C VAL A 348 -4.36 -7.12 -15.78
N GLU A 349 -5.52 -7.40 -16.39
CA GLU A 349 -5.59 -8.03 -17.71
C GLU A 349 -4.90 -7.18 -18.80
N LEU A 350 -5.06 -5.87 -18.77
CA LEU A 350 -4.38 -4.96 -19.70
C LEU A 350 -2.86 -5.02 -19.56
N LEU A 351 -2.33 -5.06 -18.33
CA LEU A 351 -0.90 -5.25 -18.09
C LEU A 351 -0.42 -6.60 -18.65
N LEU A 352 -1.11 -7.69 -18.37
CA LEU A 352 -0.77 -9.04 -18.86
C LEU A 352 -0.84 -9.14 -20.39
N ASN A 353 -1.81 -8.47 -21.02
CA ASN A 353 -2.04 -8.56 -22.46
C ASN A 353 -1.17 -7.61 -23.30
N ARG A 354 -0.83 -6.41 -22.76
CA ARG A 354 -0.29 -5.32 -23.56
C ARG A 354 1.10 -4.84 -23.15
N THR A 355 1.69 -5.44 -22.11
CA THR A 355 3.01 -5.03 -21.61
C THR A 355 3.93 -6.24 -21.41
N ASN A 356 5.22 -5.98 -21.19
CA ASN A 356 6.20 -6.98 -20.76
C ASN A 356 6.52 -6.89 -19.27
N ILE A 357 5.67 -6.22 -18.49
CA ILE A 357 5.83 -6.03 -17.05
C ILE A 357 5.40 -7.31 -16.34
N ASP A 358 6.24 -7.81 -15.43
CA ASP A 358 5.90 -8.94 -14.58
C ASP A 358 4.91 -8.53 -13.50
N ILE A 359 3.91 -9.39 -13.24
CA ILE A 359 2.92 -9.20 -12.18
C ILE A 359 3.16 -10.25 -11.10
N ILE A 360 3.43 -9.76 -9.89
CA ILE A 360 3.70 -10.57 -8.71
C ILE A 360 2.59 -10.31 -7.70
N ILE A 361 1.87 -11.35 -7.31
CA ILE A 361 0.80 -11.26 -6.32
C ILE A 361 1.23 -12.05 -5.09
N TYR A 362 1.18 -11.43 -3.90
CA TYR A 362 1.44 -12.13 -2.65
C TYR A 362 0.36 -11.81 -1.63
N THR A 363 -0.07 -12.84 -0.88
CA THR A 363 -1.19 -12.75 0.05
C THR A 363 -0.92 -13.60 1.28
N GLY A 364 -1.30 -13.10 2.44
CA GLY A 364 -1.12 -13.78 3.72
C GLY A 364 -2.25 -14.76 4.03
N GLN A 365 -1.91 -15.90 4.57
CA GLN A 365 -2.84 -16.96 4.96
C GLN A 365 -3.88 -16.48 5.99
N LEU A 366 -3.52 -15.53 6.84
CA LEU A 366 -4.27 -15.08 8.00
C LEU A 366 -5.00 -13.75 7.77
N ASP A 367 -4.96 -13.24 6.54
CA ASP A 367 -5.64 -12.03 6.11
C ASP A 367 -7.13 -12.31 5.86
N LEU A 368 -8.01 -11.62 6.58
CA LEU A 368 -9.45 -11.67 6.31
C LEU A 368 -9.87 -10.55 5.37
N ILE A 369 -9.33 -9.34 5.55
CA ILE A 369 -9.80 -8.15 4.80
C ILE A 369 -9.63 -8.34 3.29
N VAL A 370 -8.48 -8.88 2.84
CA VAL A 370 -8.22 -9.31 1.46
C VAL A 370 -7.85 -10.79 1.44
N CYS A 371 -8.79 -11.62 1.89
CA CYS A 371 -8.49 -13.01 2.14
C CYS A 371 -7.99 -13.78 0.91
N THR A 372 -7.02 -14.66 1.16
CA THR A 372 -6.37 -15.48 0.13
C THR A 372 -7.35 -16.23 -0.79
N PRO A 373 -8.45 -16.87 -0.30
CA PRO A 373 -9.42 -17.50 -1.19
C PRO A 373 -10.06 -16.53 -2.20
N GLY A 374 -10.34 -15.31 -1.80
CA GLY A 374 -10.86 -14.26 -2.69
C GLY A 374 -9.83 -13.87 -3.75
N THR A 375 -8.57 -13.73 -3.34
CA THR A 375 -7.45 -13.44 -4.27
C THR A 375 -7.28 -14.55 -5.30
N VAL A 376 -7.30 -15.81 -4.90
CA VAL A 376 -7.22 -16.96 -5.83
C VAL A 376 -8.36 -16.93 -6.86
N ARG A 377 -9.59 -16.64 -6.42
CA ARG A 377 -10.77 -16.62 -7.30
C ARG A 377 -10.62 -15.65 -8.47
N TRP A 378 -10.17 -14.41 -8.23
CA TRP A 378 -10.03 -13.46 -9.33
C TRP A 378 -8.76 -13.72 -10.16
N VAL A 379 -7.66 -14.19 -9.57
CA VAL A 379 -6.43 -14.55 -10.31
C VAL A 379 -6.69 -15.67 -11.31
N GLU A 380 -7.45 -16.68 -10.92
CA GLU A 380 -7.79 -17.81 -11.78
C GLU A 380 -8.81 -17.47 -12.88
N LYS A 381 -9.50 -16.33 -12.79
CA LYS A 381 -10.43 -15.82 -13.81
C LYS A 381 -9.79 -14.84 -14.81
N LEU A 382 -8.54 -14.43 -14.62
CA LEU A 382 -7.85 -13.48 -15.49
C LEU A 382 -7.80 -13.94 -16.95
N ARG A 383 -8.15 -13.05 -17.88
CA ARG A 383 -8.18 -13.31 -19.31
C ARG A 383 -6.92 -12.78 -19.98
N TRP A 384 -6.00 -13.68 -20.28
CA TRP A 384 -4.73 -13.36 -20.91
C TRP A 384 -4.16 -14.58 -21.65
N PRO A 385 -3.18 -14.43 -22.59
CA PRO A 385 -2.66 -15.55 -23.40
C PRO A 385 -2.06 -16.70 -22.60
N GLY A 386 -1.51 -16.40 -21.41
CA GLY A 386 -0.92 -17.41 -20.52
C GLY A 386 -1.90 -18.11 -19.58
N HIS A 387 -3.23 -17.83 -19.65
CA HIS A 387 -4.21 -18.34 -18.69
C HIS A 387 -4.17 -19.87 -18.53
N SER A 388 -4.29 -20.62 -19.63
CA SER A 388 -4.30 -22.10 -19.58
C SER A 388 -2.99 -22.66 -19.01
N GLY A 389 -1.85 -22.05 -19.36
CA GLY A 389 -0.54 -22.40 -18.80
C GLY A 389 -0.45 -22.13 -17.30
N TYR A 390 -0.98 -20.99 -16.85
CA TYR A 390 -1.04 -20.66 -15.42
C TYR A 390 -1.93 -21.64 -14.65
N ILE A 391 -3.13 -21.96 -15.17
CA ILE A 391 -4.04 -22.90 -14.52
C ILE A 391 -3.37 -24.27 -14.34
N SER A 392 -2.67 -24.77 -15.39
CA SER A 392 -1.99 -26.06 -15.39
C SER A 392 -0.64 -26.09 -14.67
N ALA A 393 -0.09 -24.92 -14.34
CA ALA A 393 1.21 -24.84 -13.66
C ALA A 393 1.15 -25.47 -12.26
N PRO A 394 2.20 -26.17 -11.81
CA PRO A 394 2.25 -26.75 -10.49
C PRO A 394 2.37 -25.67 -9.41
N ARG A 395 1.72 -25.91 -8.28
CA ARG A 395 1.93 -25.13 -7.05
C ARG A 395 3.11 -25.73 -6.30
N MET A 396 4.13 -24.92 -6.07
CA MET A 396 5.40 -25.33 -5.46
C MET A 396 5.52 -24.79 -4.03
N GLY A 397 6.09 -25.56 -3.12
CA GLY A 397 6.40 -25.10 -1.76
C GLY A 397 7.59 -24.15 -1.74
N ILE A 398 7.53 -23.18 -0.84
CA ILE A 398 8.63 -22.29 -0.48
C ILE A 398 9.07 -22.67 0.92
N GLY A 399 10.34 -23.02 1.10
CA GLY A 399 10.87 -23.45 2.39
C GLY A 399 12.11 -22.68 2.78
N SER A 400 12.28 -22.50 4.09
CA SER A 400 13.49 -21.96 4.71
C SER A 400 13.78 -22.76 5.98
N SER A 401 15.03 -23.24 6.09
CA SER A 401 15.49 -23.98 7.28
C SER A 401 14.59 -25.16 7.71
N GLY A 402 14.03 -25.90 6.73
CA GLY A 402 13.12 -27.03 6.98
C GLY A 402 11.67 -26.65 7.29
N ILE A 403 11.35 -25.36 7.29
CA ILE A 403 9.99 -24.85 7.52
C ILE A 403 9.35 -24.48 6.18
N LEU A 404 8.10 -24.92 5.99
CA LEU A 404 7.28 -24.51 4.85
C LEU A 404 6.76 -23.09 5.09
N GLU A 405 7.33 -22.12 4.38
CA GLU A 405 7.03 -20.70 4.51
C GLU A 405 5.83 -20.27 3.67
N GLY A 406 5.49 -21.03 2.66
CA GLY A 406 4.41 -20.70 1.75
C GLY A 406 4.44 -21.51 0.48
N TYR A 407 3.75 -21.02 -0.52
CA TYR A 407 3.68 -21.66 -1.83
C TYR A 407 3.76 -20.62 -2.95
N THR A 408 4.17 -21.05 -4.13
CA THR A 408 4.16 -20.23 -5.33
C THR A 408 3.58 -20.99 -6.51
N LYS A 409 2.92 -20.27 -7.41
CA LYS A 409 2.48 -20.72 -8.71
C LYS A 409 2.79 -19.65 -9.73
N SER A 410 3.50 -19.98 -10.80
CA SER A 410 3.97 -19.01 -11.79
C SER A 410 3.85 -19.55 -13.19
N TYR A 411 3.47 -18.69 -14.13
CA TYR A 411 3.54 -18.96 -15.54
C TYR A 411 3.71 -17.65 -16.33
N GLY A 412 4.67 -17.60 -17.25
CA GLY A 412 4.99 -16.39 -17.99
C GLY A 412 5.25 -15.20 -17.06
N LYS A 413 4.50 -14.13 -17.24
CA LYS A 413 4.63 -12.87 -16.47
C LYS A 413 3.84 -12.84 -15.16
N LEU A 414 3.08 -13.89 -14.84
CA LEU A 414 2.24 -13.93 -13.64
C LEU A 414 2.81 -14.90 -12.61
N SER A 415 3.04 -14.38 -11.40
CA SER A 415 3.44 -15.17 -10.23
C SER A 415 2.53 -14.88 -9.07
N MET A 416 2.06 -15.92 -8.38
CA MET A 416 1.28 -15.80 -7.15
C MET A 416 1.97 -16.54 -6.01
N TYR A 417 1.91 -15.92 -4.82
CA TYR A 417 2.49 -16.41 -3.58
C TYR A 417 1.43 -16.48 -2.49
N TRP A 418 1.30 -17.65 -1.86
CA TRP A 418 0.53 -17.88 -0.65
C TRP A 418 1.52 -17.89 0.52
N VAL A 419 1.47 -16.92 1.39
CA VAL A 419 2.44 -16.75 2.48
C VAL A 419 1.85 -17.27 3.77
N ASN A 420 2.48 -18.30 4.34
CA ASN A 420 2.04 -18.89 5.61
C ASN A 420 2.39 -17.95 6.78
N ARG A 421 1.60 -18.03 7.85
CA ARG A 421 1.81 -17.25 9.08
C ARG A 421 1.90 -15.73 8.85
N ALA A 422 1.27 -15.24 7.81
CA ALA A 422 1.18 -13.82 7.51
C ALA A 422 -0.29 -13.41 7.40
N GLY A 423 -0.61 -12.24 7.91
CA GLY A 423 -1.85 -11.52 7.65
C GLY A 423 -1.69 -10.56 6.47
N HIS A 424 -2.31 -9.41 6.58
CA HIS A 424 -2.36 -8.37 5.54
C HIS A 424 -0.99 -7.77 5.23
N MET A 425 -0.23 -7.39 6.28
CA MET A 425 1.11 -6.82 6.16
C MET A 425 2.16 -7.93 6.03
N VAL A 426 2.17 -8.61 4.88
CA VAL A 426 3.06 -9.75 4.61
C VAL A 426 4.54 -9.45 4.85
N PRO A 427 5.10 -8.27 4.48
CA PRO A 427 6.51 -7.96 4.71
C PRO A 427 6.92 -8.01 6.18
N VAL A 428 6.00 -7.70 7.07
CA VAL A 428 6.22 -7.69 8.53
C VAL A 428 6.05 -9.08 9.12
N ASP A 429 4.97 -9.75 8.75
CA ASP A 429 4.57 -11.01 9.38
C ASP A 429 5.45 -12.18 8.95
N ASN A 430 5.87 -12.21 7.67
CA ASN A 430 6.79 -13.22 7.16
C ASN A 430 7.89 -12.60 6.29
N PRO A 431 8.87 -11.93 6.89
CA PRO A 431 9.96 -11.27 6.17
C PRO A 431 10.87 -12.26 5.41
N MET A 432 10.93 -13.51 5.81
CA MET A 432 11.74 -14.52 5.14
C MET A 432 11.18 -14.89 3.77
N THR A 433 9.86 -15.10 3.67
CA THR A 433 9.20 -15.32 2.38
C THR A 433 9.28 -14.05 1.52
N MET A 434 9.12 -12.88 2.13
CA MET A 434 9.23 -11.62 1.41
C MET A 434 10.63 -11.42 0.82
N ARG A 435 11.69 -11.76 1.58
CA ARG A 435 13.07 -11.77 1.08
C ARG A 435 13.27 -12.72 -0.10
N TYR A 436 12.63 -13.91 -0.07
CA TYR A 436 12.66 -14.84 -1.19
C TYR A 436 12.00 -14.23 -2.44
N ILE A 437 10.83 -13.58 -2.29
CA ILE A 437 10.11 -12.93 -3.39
C ILE A 437 10.96 -11.79 -3.98
N LEU A 438 11.52 -10.93 -3.14
CA LEU A 438 12.40 -9.83 -3.56
C LEU A 438 13.60 -10.34 -4.32
N LYS A 439 14.33 -11.33 -3.77
CA LYS A 439 15.49 -11.91 -4.44
C LYS A 439 15.15 -12.52 -5.80
N LYS A 440 14.00 -13.16 -5.93
CA LYS A 440 13.56 -13.82 -7.17
C LYS A 440 13.16 -12.82 -8.26
N HIS A 441 12.50 -11.73 -7.91
CA HIS A 441 11.88 -10.81 -8.88
C HIS A 441 12.58 -9.46 -9.02
N VAL A 442 13.24 -9.00 -7.98
CA VAL A 442 13.96 -7.71 -7.97
C VAL A 442 15.45 -7.93 -8.12
N GLY A 443 15.95 -9.06 -7.62
CA GLY A 443 17.39 -9.37 -7.63
C GLY A 443 18.10 -8.86 -6.37
N VAL A 444 19.41 -9.18 -6.23
CA VAL A 444 20.34 -8.89 -5.10
C VAL A 444 20.37 -9.95 -4.01
#